data_c32f5712ea3d64902000558331367021
#
_entry.id   c32f5712ea3d64902000558331367021
#
_cell.length_a   1.000
_cell.length_b   1.000
_cell.length_c   1.000
_cell.angle_alpha   90.00
_cell.angle_beta   90.00
_cell.angle_gamma   90.00
#
_symmetry.space_group_name_H-M   'P 1'
#
loop_
_entity.id
_entity.type
_entity.pdbx_description
1 polymer ?
#
loop_
_entity_poly.entity_id
_entity_poly.type
_entity_poly.pdbx_seq_one_letter_code
_entity_poly.pdbx_strand_id
1 'polypeptide(L)'
;HVIANPVQQLYAKLGLIDAQGSIGIFTITPSEGAMIAADVASKAANINIGFVDRFNGSLLITGDVAAVEAAMQDVIYTLCTYMGFAPTNVTKT
;
A
#
# COMPACT_ATOMS: atom_id res chain seq x y z
N HIS A 1 4.22 24.33 23.42
CA HIS A 1 3.10 23.94 22.87
C HIS A 1 3.09 22.53 22.29
N VAL A 2 2.05 21.89 22.49
CA VAL A 2 1.96 20.48 22.10
C VAL A 2 1.51 20.36 20.66
N ILE A 3 2.19 19.54 19.95
CA ILE A 3 1.84 19.25 18.59
C ILE A 3 1.02 17.97 18.58
N ALA A 4 -0.12 18.02 17.89
CA ALA A 4 -0.94 16.84 17.76
C ALA A 4 -0.15 15.73 17.05
N ASN A 5 -0.41 14.51 17.42
CA ASN A 5 0.21 13.38 16.77
C ASN A 5 -0.18 13.37 15.28
N PRO A 6 0.76 13.06 14.41
CA PRO A 6 0.41 12.92 13.00
C PRO A 6 -0.66 11.85 12.82
N VAL A 7 -1.55 12.10 11.90
CA VAL A 7 -2.54 11.10 11.55
C VAL A 7 -1.85 10.01 10.75
N GLN A 8 -1.93 8.79 11.27
CA GLN A 8 -1.34 7.64 10.60
C GLN A 8 -2.47 6.79 10.05
N GLN A 9 -2.68 6.90 8.76
CA GLN A 9 -3.75 6.19 8.09
C GLN A 9 -3.22 5.47 6.87
N LEU A 10 -3.84 4.35 6.59
CA LEU A 10 -3.49 3.54 5.44
C LEU A 10 -4.78 3.10 4.76
N TYR A 11 -4.93 3.49 3.50
CA TYR A 11 -6.04 3.06 2.66
C TYR A 11 -5.51 2.19 1.54
N ALA A 12 -6.14 1.07 1.31
CA ALA A 12 -5.72 0.15 0.28
C ALA A 12 -6.91 -0.23 -0.60
N LYS A 13 -6.70 -0.26 -1.89
CA LYS A 13 -7.74 -0.56 -2.85
C LYS A 13 -7.20 -1.46 -3.93
N LEU A 14 -7.92 -2.54 -4.24
CA LEU A 14 -7.59 -3.46 -5.31
C LEU A 14 -8.60 -3.31 -6.44
N GLY A 15 -8.13 -3.00 -7.63
CA GLY A 15 -8.96 -2.90 -8.80
C GLY A 15 -8.50 -3.86 -9.87
N LEU A 16 -9.41 -4.32 -10.70
CA LEU A 16 -9.08 -5.14 -11.85
C LEU A 16 -8.90 -4.24 -13.07
N ILE A 17 -7.75 -4.39 -13.75
CA ILE A 17 -7.49 -3.64 -14.98
C ILE A 17 -8.22 -4.33 -16.12
N ASP A 18 -8.06 -5.64 -16.17
CA ASP A 18 -8.67 -6.49 -17.20
C ASP A 18 -8.78 -7.90 -16.63
N ALA A 19 -9.08 -8.87 -17.48
CA ALA A 19 -9.29 -10.24 -17.05
C ALA A 19 -8.07 -10.91 -16.46
N GLN A 20 -6.87 -10.36 -16.71
CA GLN A 20 -5.62 -11.03 -16.36
C GLN A 20 -4.76 -10.25 -15.40
N GLY A 21 -5.11 -9.03 -15.10
CA GLY A 21 -4.28 -8.20 -14.25
C GLY A 21 -5.07 -7.40 -13.25
N SER A 22 -4.37 -6.90 -12.24
CA SER A 22 -4.97 -6.04 -11.26
C SER A 22 -4.02 -4.94 -10.84
N ILE A 23 -4.58 -3.90 -10.24
CA ILE A 23 -3.87 -2.77 -9.68
C ILE A 23 -4.14 -2.75 -8.19
N GLY A 24 -3.08 -2.60 -7.40
CA GLY A 24 -3.23 -2.29 -5.99
C GLY A 24 -2.83 -0.85 -5.76
N ILE A 25 -3.65 -0.11 -5.04
CA ILE A 25 -3.41 1.29 -4.76
C ILE A 25 -3.42 1.49 -3.25
N PHE A 26 -2.37 2.18 -2.77
CA PHE A 26 -2.30 2.59 -1.37
C PHE A 26 -2.27 4.10 -1.29
N THR A 27 -2.96 4.63 -0.30
CA THR A 27 -2.81 6.02 0.11
C THR A 27 -2.39 5.99 1.57
N ILE A 28 -1.24 6.57 1.87
CA ILE A 28 -0.56 6.39 3.14
C ILE A 28 -0.28 7.75 3.77
N THR A 29 -0.68 7.93 5.01
CA THR A 29 -0.44 9.13 5.78
C THR A 29 0.19 8.75 7.11
N PRO A 30 1.38 9.24 7.44
CA PRO A 30 2.18 10.22 6.70
C PRO A 30 2.83 9.65 5.45
N SER A 31 3.13 10.54 4.53
CA SER A 31 3.51 10.14 3.17
C SER A 31 4.84 9.38 3.09
N GLU A 32 5.73 9.57 4.06
CA GLU A 32 6.99 8.82 4.05
C GLU A 32 6.76 7.31 4.19
N GLY A 33 5.59 6.89 4.66
CA GLY A 33 5.25 5.47 4.68
C GLY A 33 5.19 4.85 3.30
N ALA A 34 5.01 5.66 2.25
CA ALA A 34 4.96 5.14 0.89
C ALA A 34 6.26 4.48 0.48
N MET A 35 7.40 5.01 0.94
CA MET A 35 8.68 4.40 0.61
C MET A 35 8.84 3.03 1.27
N ILE A 36 8.38 2.93 2.51
CA ILE A 36 8.42 1.64 3.21
C ILE A 36 7.48 0.64 2.55
N ALA A 37 6.29 1.11 2.18
CA ALA A 37 5.33 0.26 1.49
C ALA A 37 5.90 -0.24 0.16
N ALA A 38 6.56 0.63 -0.59
CA ALA A 38 7.18 0.25 -1.85
C ALA A 38 8.27 -0.80 -1.63
N ASP A 39 9.08 -0.65 -0.59
CA ASP A 39 10.11 -1.63 -0.28
C ASP A 39 9.50 -3.00 0.04
N VAL A 40 8.45 -3.03 0.84
CA VAL A 40 7.77 -4.28 1.16
C VAL A 40 7.18 -4.90 -0.10
N ALA A 41 6.48 -4.10 -0.90
CA ALA A 41 5.85 -4.62 -2.11
C ALA A 41 6.86 -5.11 -3.12
N SER A 42 8.02 -4.45 -3.21
CA SER A 42 9.05 -4.83 -4.17
C SER A 42 9.63 -6.20 -3.91
N LYS A 43 9.51 -6.70 -2.69
CA LYS A 43 10.01 -8.01 -2.31
C LYS A 43 9.02 -9.12 -2.60
N ALA A 44 7.79 -8.78 -2.97
CA ALA A 44 6.78 -9.78 -3.29
C ALA A 44 7.01 -10.33 -4.70
N ALA A 45 6.79 -11.62 -4.88
CA ALA A 45 6.96 -12.25 -6.18
C ALA A 45 5.84 -11.81 -7.13
N ASN A 46 6.18 -11.62 -8.39
CA ASN A 46 5.22 -11.34 -9.46
C ASN A 46 4.49 -10.02 -9.30
N ILE A 47 5.14 -9.05 -8.66
CA ILE A 47 4.61 -7.72 -8.48
C ILE A 47 5.53 -6.72 -9.19
N ASN A 48 4.91 -5.77 -9.86
CA ASN A 48 5.61 -4.63 -10.43
C ASN A 48 5.16 -3.37 -9.73
N ILE A 49 6.10 -2.47 -9.46
CA ILE A 49 5.77 -1.16 -8.90
C ILE A 49 5.43 -0.25 -10.07
N GLY A 50 4.20 0.25 -10.10
CA GLY A 50 3.79 1.19 -11.13
C GLY A 50 4.35 2.57 -10.87
N PHE A 51 4.13 3.07 -9.66
CA PHE A 51 4.78 4.29 -9.21
C PHE A 51 4.72 4.36 -7.69
N VAL A 52 5.58 5.20 -7.13
CA VAL A 52 5.52 5.56 -5.73
C VAL A 52 5.68 7.07 -5.63
N ASP A 53 4.78 7.72 -4.91
CA ASP A 53 4.80 9.16 -4.71
C ASP A 53 4.95 9.43 -3.24
N ARG A 54 6.18 9.74 -2.83
CA ARG A 54 6.48 9.97 -1.42
C ARG A 54 5.94 11.30 -0.92
N PHE A 55 5.57 12.20 -1.82
CA PHE A 55 5.03 13.50 -1.41
C PHE A 55 3.56 13.39 -1.04
N ASN A 56 2.82 12.59 -1.79
CA ASN A 56 1.39 12.39 -1.54
C ASN A 56 1.10 11.10 -0.78
N GLY A 57 2.09 10.23 -0.63
CA GLY A 57 1.89 8.97 0.06
C GLY A 57 1.18 7.93 -0.76
N SER A 58 1.35 7.95 -2.08
CA SER A 58 0.67 7.02 -2.96
C SER A 58 1.62 5.96 -3.47
N LEU A 59 1.13 4.73 -3.55
CA LEU A 59 1.86 3.60 -4.12
C LEU A 59 0.92 2.83 -5.02
N LEU A 60 1.37 2.55 -6.24
CA LEU A 60 0.60 1.73 -7.17
C LEU A 60 1.42 0.52 -7.57
N ILE A 61 0.83 -0.65 -7.40
CA ILE A 61 1.46 -1.92 -7.79
C ILE A 61 0.56 -2.64 -8.78
N THR A 62 1.16 -3.49 -9.60
CA THR A 62 0.44 -4.27 -10.60
C THR A 62 0.91 -5.71 -10.57
N GLY A 63 0.07 -6.60 -11.04
CA GLY A 63 0.38 -8.03 -11.12
C GLY A 63 -0.88 -8.86 -11.20
N ASP A 64 -0.73 -10.17 -11.01
CA ASP A 64 -1.89 -11.05 -10.90
C ASP A 64 -2.73 -10.67 -9.70
N VAL A 65 -4.03 -10.95 -9.76
CA VAL A 65 -4.94 -10.64 -8.66
C VAL A 65 -4.42 -11.23 -7.35
N ALA A 66 -4.06 -12.49 -7.35
CA ALA A 66 -3.59 -13.15 -6.12
C ALA A 66 -2.29 -12.54 -5.62
N ALA A 67 -1.37 -12.22 -6.54
CA ALA A 67 -0.09 -11.64 -6.16
C ALA A 67 -0.26 -10.22 -5.61
N VAL A 68 -1.08 -9.42 -6.25
CA VAL A 68 -1.35 -8.06 -5.80
C VAL A 68 -2.04 -8.09 -4.44
N GLU A 69 -3.02 -8.96 -4.27
CA GLU A 69 -3.72 -9.06 -2.99
C GLU A 69 -2.78 -9.47 -1.87
N ALA A 70 -1.92 -10.46 -2.12
CA ALA A 70 -0.95 -10.90 -1.12
C ALA A 70 0.04 -9.79 -0.77
N ALA A 71 0.53 -9.07 -1.77
CA ALA A 71 1.45 -7.95 -1.53
C ALA A 71 0.78 -6.84 -0.74
N MET A 72 -0.48 -6.55 -1.04
CA MET A 72 -1.23 -5.53 -0.30
C MET A 72 -1.40 -5.91 1.17
N GLN A 73 -1.69 -7.19 1.44
CA GLN A 73 -1.81 -7.66 2.82
C GLN A 73 -0.47 -7.54 3.54
N ASP A 74 0.64 -7.87 2.88
CA ASP A 74 1.96 -7.73 3.48
C ASP A 74 2.29 -6.28 3.82
N VAL A 75 1.95 -5.36 2.93
CA VAL A 75 2.16 -3.93 3.18
C VAL A 75 1.35 -3.48 4.39
N ILE A 76 0.08 -3.85 4.42
CA ILE A 76 -0.80 -3.47 5.53
C ILE A 76 -0.25 -4.04 6.84
N TYR A 77 0.11 -5.32 6.83
CA TYR A 77 0.64 -5.97 8.04
C TYR A 77 1.89 -5.26 8.54
N THR A 78 2.82 -4.96 7.64
CA THR A 78 4.09 -4.34 8.03
C THR A 78 3.86 -2.94 8.57
N LEU A 79 3.09 -2.13 7.88
CA LEU A 79 2.87 -0.75 8.33
C LEU A 79 2.09 -0.71 9.63
N CYS A 80 1.11 -1.57 9.80
CA CYS A 80 0.32 -1.58 11.05
C CYS A 80 1.11 -2.17 12.21
N THR A 81 1.85 -3.24 11.96
CA THR A 81 2.54 -3.96 13.04
C THR A 81 3.79 -3.23 13.51
N TYR A 82 4.59 -2.72 12.55
CA TYR A 82 5.91 -2.19 12.88
C TYR A 82 5.98 -0.68 12.86
N MET A 83 5.07 -0.04 12.14
CA MET A 83 5.11 1.40 11.94
C MET A 83 3.99 2.13 12.67
N GLY A 84 3.06 1.39 13.24
CA GLY A 84 1.97 1.98 14.03
C GLY A 84 0.86 2.63 13.21
N PHE A 85 0.77 2.30 11.92
CA PHE A 85 -0.33 2.81 11.11
C PHE A 85 -1.65 2.19 11.53
N ALA A 86 -2.74 2.93 11.32
CA ALA A 86 -4.06 2.42 11.61
C ALA A 86 -4.41 1.27 10.66
N PRO A 87 -4.97 0.18 11.18
CA PRO A 87 -5.36 -0.95 10.33
C PRO A 87 -6.40 -0.56 9.29
N THR A 88 -6.30 -1.18 8.14
CA THR A 88 -7.29 -1.01 7.09
C THR A 88 -7.48 -2.35 6.36
N ASN A 89 -8.59 -2.46 5.66
CA ASN A 89 -8.87 -3.64 4.85
C ASN A 89 -8.66 -3.30 3.38
N VAL A 90 -8.33 -4.32 2.60
CA VAL A 90 -8.29 -4.16 1.16
C VAL A 90 -9.71 -4.01 0.65
N THR A 91 -9.98 -2.91 -0.04
CA THR A 91 -11.26 -2.67 -0.67
C THR A 91 -11.16 -3.08 -2.13
N LYS A 92 -12.10 -3.87 -2.59
CA LYS A 92 -12.10 -4.35 -3.98
C LYS A 92 -13.16 -3.62 -4.77
N THR A 93 -12.84 -3.28 -6.01
CA THR A 93 -13.79 -2.67 -6.92
C THR A 93 -13.98 -3.48 -8.18
#